data_a04f1e42056dd578ebf2b3895adee2bd
#
_entry.id   a04f1e42056dd578ebf2b3895adee2bd
#
_cell.length_a   1.000
_cell.length_b   1.000
_cell.length_c   1.000
_cell.angle_alpha   90.00
_cell.angle_beta   90.00
_cell.angle_gamma   90.00
#
_symmetry.space_group_name_H-M   'P 1'
#
loop_
_entity.id
_entity.type
_entity.pdbx_description
1 polymer ?
#
loop_
_entity_poly.entity_id
_entity_poly.type
_entity_poly.pdbx_seq_one_letter_code
_entity_poly.pdbx_strand_id
1 'polypeptide(L)'
;MLLIPLTFVCYALGLQRFWLLFLLTEAGSLAVFLLLGLGGRYKKAELPEERIFQRTILSNAEDVMDVCRELEAFCEVWGADMKQQMLSTMTVEELGMAILKHGFQGRTDGYLQLTAIMDESGVLELHLRDDATTFNPFALDTSRASRDEDFDMDGMGVLVIKKRAKEFFYRRYQGFNTLIIKI
;
A
#
# COMPACT_ATOMS: atom_id res chain seq x y z
N MET A 1 3.70 27.74 6.50
CA MET A 1 2.62 28.75 6.60
C MET A 1 2.82 29.81 7.70
N LEU A 2 3.73 29.64 8.64
CA LEU A 2 4.02 30.62 9.72
C LEU A 2 4.81 31.88 9.23
N LEU A 3 5.49 31.78 8.09
CA LEU A 3 6.34 32.86 7.56
C LEU A 3 5.55 34.14 7.21
N ILE A 4 4.36 34.01 6.64
CA ILE A 4 3.56 35.15 6.17
C ILE A 4 3.07 36.04 7.33
N PRO A 5 2.42 35.51 8.39
CA PRO A 5 2.04 36.36 9.52
C PRO A 5 3.23 36.94 10.29
N LEU A 6 4.37 36.22 10.34
CA LEU A 6 5.58 36.71 11.00
C LEU A 6 6.24 37.88 10.25
N THR A 7 6.16 37.89 8.91
CA THR A 7 6.65 39.04 8.14
C THR A 7 5.90 40.32 8.44
N PHE A 8 4.57 40.24 8.63
CA PHE A 8 3.76 41.39 9.06
C PHE A 8 4.15 41.89 10.45
N VAL A 9 4.39 40.98 11.39
CA VAL A 9 4.85 41.34 12.75
C VAL A 9 6.21 42.02 12.71
N CYS A 10 7.16 41.51 11.89
CA CYS A 10 8.48 42.13 11.73
C CYS A 10 8.42 43.50 11.05
N TYR A 11 7.52 43.67 10.08
CA TYR A 11 7.27 44.98 9.47
C TYR A 11 6.75 45.99 10.51
N ALA A 12 5.82 45.59 11.35
CA ALA A 12 5.27 46.43 12.42
C ALA A 12 6.29 46.78 13.53
N LEU A 13 7.27 45.89 13.77
CA LEU A 13 8.33 46.06 14.77
C LEU A 13 9.58 46.80 14.23
N GLY A 14 9.63 47.06 12.91
CA GLY A 14 10.73 47.73 12.21
C GLY A 14 11.80 46.77 11.67
N LEU A 15 12.30 47.06 10.48
CA LEU A 15 13.25 46.26 9.71
C LEU A 15 14.56 45.92 10.43
N GLN A 16 14.93 46.68 11.47
CA GLN A 16 16.19 46.44 12.25
C GLN A 16 16.18 45.09 12.99
N ARG A 17 15.02 44.43 13.13
CA ARG A 17 14.85 43.15 13.82
C ARG A 17 14.49 42.00 12.88
N PHE A 18 14.70 42.18 11.58
CA PHE A 18 14.35 41.19 10.57
C PHE A 18 14.95 39.79 10.83
N TRP A 19 16.15 39.72 11.37
CA TRP A 19 16.78 38.44 11.71
C TRP A 19 16.07 37.66 12.83
N LEU A 20 15.30 38.33 13.71
CA LEU A 20 14.46 37.67 14.70
C LEU A 20 13.33 36.84 14.06
N LEU A 21 12.96 37.15 12.81
CA LEU A 21 11.97 36.39 12.06
C LEU A 21 12.35 34.91 11.94
N PHE A 22 13.61 34.64 11.58
CA PHE A 22 14.11 33.27 11.42
C PHE A 22 14.09 32.54 12.75
N LEU A 23 14.56 33.18 13.82
CA LEU A 23 14.60 32.58 15.15
C LEU A 23 13.20 32.26 15.68
N LEU A 24 12.22 33.16 15.49
CA LEU A 24 10.84 32.94 15.87
C LEU A 24 10.15 31.85 15.02
N THR A 25 10.49 31.77 13.72
CA THR A 25 9.95 30.74 12.84
C THR A 25 10.46 29.36 13.24
N GLU A 26 11.75 29.23 13.52
CA GLU A 26 12.36 27.97 13.98
C GLU A 26 11.82 27.55 15.34
N ALA A 27 11.76 28.47 16.30
CA ALA A 27 11.20 28.20 17.62
C ALA A 27 9.72 27.81 17.54
N GLY A 28 8.93 28.50 16.73
CA GLY A 28 7.53 28.19 16.49
C GLY A 28 7.33 26.82 15.81
N SER A 29 8.15 26.49 14.81
CA SER A 29 8.13 25.20 14.15
C SER A 29 8.50 24.06 15.10
N LEU A 30 9.53 24.27 15.93
CA LEU A 30 9.93 23.31 16.97
C LEU A 30 8.82 23.11 18.01
N ALA A 31 8.19 24.19 18.47
CA ALA A 31 7.08 24.10 19.42
C ALA A 31 5.90 23.32 18.85
N VAL A 32 5.51 23.58 17.59
CA VAL A 32 4.45 22.81 16.90
C VAL A 32 4.85 21.35 16.77
N PHE A 33 6.08 21.04 16.38
CA PHE A 33 6.58 19.68 16.28
C PHE A 33 6.54 18.94 17.61
N LEU A 34 6.98 19.59 18.70
CA LEU A 34 6.94 19.02 20.04
C LEU A 34 5.50 18.79 20.53
N LEU A 35 4.60 19.74 20.31
CA LEU A 35 3.19 19.62 20.68
C LEU A 35 2.50 18.48 19.92
N LEU A 36 2.78 18.32 18.63
CA LEU A 36 2.25 17.22 17.82
C LEU A 36 2.87 15.88 18.24
N GLY A 37 4.16 15.86 18.54
CA GLY A 37 4.87 14.67 19.02
C GLY A 37 4.38 14.22 20.41
N LEU A 38 4.22 15.16 21.35
CA LEU A 38 3.68 14.88 22.68
C LEU A 38 2.19 14.47 22.65
N GLY A 39 1.44 14.95 21.63
CA GLY A 39 0.05 14.56 21.42
C GLY A 39 -0.15 13.12 20.93
N GLY A 40 0.92 12.34 20.79
CA GLY A 40 0.85 10.92 20.42
C GLY A 40 0.40 10.65 18.98
N ARG A 41 0.18 11.68 18.15
CA ARG A 41 -0.24 11.52 16.74
C ARG A 41 0.79 10.85 15.84
N TYR A 42 2.05 10.77 16.29
CA TYR A 42 3.15 10.08 15.60
C TYR A 42 3.56 8.75 16.25
N LYS A 43 2.82 8.26 17.26
CA LYS A 43 3.01 6.87 17.67
C LYS A 43 2.50 5.99 16.55
N LYS A 44 3.40 5.63 15.64
CA LYS A 44 3.22 4.48 14.78
C LYS A 44 3.03 3.30 15.74
N ALA A 45 1.85 2.70 15.76
CA ALA A 45 1.67 1.45 16.47
C ALA A 45 2.68 0.47 15.85
N GLU A 46 3.72 0.12 16.61
CA GLU A 46 4.63 -0.95 16.20
C GLU A 46 3.81 -2.23 16.35
N LEU A 47 3.31 -2.71 15.21
CA LEU A 47 2.66 -4.02 15.17
C LEU A 47 3.72 -5.08 15.50
N PRO A 48 3.40 -6.05 16.34
CA PRO A 48 4.29 -7.19 16.59
C PRO A 48 4.67 -7.86 15.25
N GLU A 49 5.94 -8.21 15.09
CA GLU A 49 6.44 -8.86 13.86
C GLU A 49 5.63 -10.11 13.50
N GLU A 50 5.11 -10.81 14.52
CA GLU A 50 4.27 -11.98 14.35
C GLU A 50 2.96 -11.72 13.58
N ARG A 51 2.47 -10.47 13.55
CA ARG A 51 1.29 -10.04 12.79
C ARG A 51 1.62 -9.62 11.37
N ILE A 52 2.86 -9.81 10.95
CA ILE A 52 3.35 -9.47 9.61
C ILE A 52 3.82 -10.74 8.94
N PHE A 53 3.12 -11.12 7.89
CA PHE A 53 3.54 -12.18 6.98
C PHE A 53 4.26 -11.54 5.79
N GLN A 54 5.44 -12.03 5.42
CA GLN A 54 6.19 -11.53 4.29
C GLN A 54 6.81 -12.65 3.50
N ARG A 55 6.62 -12.65 2.17
CA ARG A 55 7.22 -13.59 1.22
C ARG A 55 7.61 -12.90 -0.07
N THR A 56 8.70 -13.39 -0.65
CA THR A 56 9.09 -13.05 -2.02
C THR A 56 8.60 -14.17 -2.93
N ILE A 57 7.95 -13.79 -4.00
CA ILE A 57 7.42 -14.67 -5.04
C ILE A 57 8.40 -14.62 -6.21
N LEU A 58 8.95 -15.75 -6.59
CA LEU A 58 9.72 -15.87 -7.81
C LEU A 58 8.78 -15.77 -9.02
N SER A 59 9.31 -15.42 -10.20
CA SER A 59 8.47 -15.14 -11.37
C SER A 59 7.83 -16.40 -11.98
N ASN A 60 7.18 -17.23 -11.15
CA ASN A 60 6.47 -18.45 -11.59
C ASN A 60 5.14 -18.63 -10.83
N ALA A 61 4.19 -19.32 -11.47
CA ALA A 61 2.86 -19.54 -10.93
C ALA A 61 2.85 -20.47 -9.70
N GLU A 62 3.79 -21.41 -9.61
CA GLU A 62 3.88 -22.38 -8.51
C GLU A 62 4.19 -21.67 -7.20
N ASP A 63 5.11 -20.70 -7.21
CA ASP A 63 5.42 -19.87 -6.05
C ASP A 63 4.22 -19.04 -5.59
N VAL A 64 3.39 -18.53 -6.51
CA VAL A 64 2.16 -17.81 -6.15
C VAL A 64 1.24 -18.72 -5.35
N MET A 65 1.05 -19.96 -5.80
CA MET A 65 0.18 -20.94 -5.14
C MET A 65 0.72 -21.36 -3.77
N ASP A 66 2.04 -21.50 -3.62
CA ASP A 66 2.68 -21.82 -2.36
C ASP A 66 2.48 -20.69 -1.34
N VAL A 67 2.69 -19.45 -1.77
CA VAL A 67 2.47 -18.25 -0.93
C VAL A 67 0.99 -18.11 -0.55
N CYS A 68 0.04 -18.45 -1.42
CA CYS A 68 -1.39 -18.47 -1.07
C CYS A 68 -1.69 -19.46 0.06
N ARG A 69 -1.09 -20.67 0.04
CA ARG A 69 -1.27 -21.67 1.12
C ARG A 69 -0.68 -21.18 2.44
N GLU A 70 0.50 -20.57 2.41
CA GLU A 70 1.12 -20.02 3.62
C GLU A 70 0.33 -18.81 4.16
N LEU A 71 -0.22 -17.96 3.28
CA LEU A 71 -1.07 -16.84 3.66
C LEU A 71 -2.38 -17.32 4.33
N GLU A 72 -2.98 -18.39 3.81
CA GLU A 72 -4.18 -18.98 4.41
C GLU A 72 -3.90 -19.44 5.85
N ALA A 73 -2.79 -20.14 6.07
CA ALA A 73 -2.36 -20.57 7.41
C ALA A 73 -2.10 -19.36 8.34
N PHE A 74 -1.48 -18.29 7.83
CA PHE A 74 -1.30 -17.03 8.57
C PHE A 74 -2.65 -16.42 8.97
N CYS A 75 -3.58 -16.34 8.04
CA CYS A 75 -4.92 -15.80 8.28
C CYS A 75 -5.70 -16.61 9.34
N GLU A 76 -5.58 -17.95 9.30
CA GLU A 76 -6.19 -18.84 10.28
C GLU A 76 -5.64 -18.61 11.70
N VAL A 77 -4.31 -18.52 11.86
CA VAL A 77 -3.65 -18.25 13.13
C VAL A 77 -4.11 -16.93 13.77
N TRP A 78 -4.33 -15.90 12.96
CA TRP A 78 -4.74 -14.57 13.43
C TRP A 78 -6.24 -14.36 13.44
N GLY A 79 -7.03 -15.42 13.26
CA GLY A 79 -8.48 -15.40 13.44
C GLY A 79 -9.25 -14.67 12.34
N ALA A 80 -8.69 -14.59 11.13
CA ALA A 80 -9.43 -14.12 9.97
C ALA A 80 -10.66 -15.01 9.73
N ASP A 81 -11.78 -14.40 9.39
CA ASP A 81 -12.96 -15.16 9.01
C ASP A 81 -12.79 -15.84 7.64
N MET A 82 -13.64 -16.82 7.34
CA MET A 82 -13.56 -17.58 6.08
C MET A 82 -13.63 -16.66 4.85
N LYS A 83 -14.38 -15.56 4.93
CA LYS A 83 -14.51 -14.60 3.84
C LYS A 83 -13.21 -13.81 3.63
N GLN A 84 -12.56 -13.39 4.70
CA GLN A 84 -11.26 -12.73 4.65
C GLN A 84 -10.18 -13.66 4.10
N GLN A 85 -10.15 -14.92 4.57
CA GLN A 85 -9.21 -15.94 4.09
C GLN A 85 -9.39 -16.16 2.58
N MET A 86 -10.61 -16.43 2.13
CA MET A 86 -10.91 -16.64 0.71
C MET A 86 -10.58 -15.40 -0.14
N LEU A 87 -10.94 -14.20 0.33
CA LEU A 87 -10.69 -12.98 -0.44
C LEU A 87 -9.20 -12.64 -0.48
N SER A 88 -8.43 -12.91 0.59
CA SER A 88 -6.99 -12.66 0.61
C SER A 88 -6.22 -13.59 -0.32
N THR A 89 -6.49 -14.89 -0.29
CA THR A 89 -5.86 -15.87 -1.18
C THR A 89 -6.21 -15.58 -2.64
N MET A 90 -7.49 -15.35 -2.94
CA MET A 90 -7.91 -14.94 -4.29
C MET A 90 -7.24 -13.63 -4.73
N THR A 91 -7.06 -12.67 -3.83
CA THR A 91 -6.39 -11.40 -4.16
C THR A 91 -4.94 -11.63 -4.54
N VAL A 92 -4.21 -12.45 -3.79
CA VAL A 92 -2.80 -12.75 -4.08
C VAL A 92 -2.66 -13.57 -5.37
N GLU A 93 -3.52 -14.54 -5.58
CA GLU A 93 -3.53 -15.36 -6.80
C GLU A 93 -3.79 -14.51 -8.04
N GLU A 94 -4.91 -13.79 -8.09
CA GLU A 94 -5.32 -13.00 -9.26
C GLU A 94 -4.35 -11.85 -9.57
N LEU A 95 -3.97 -11.07 -8.55
CA LEU A 95 -3.06 -9.95 -8.75
C LEU A 95 -1.63 -10.43 -8.99
N GLY A 96 -1.18 -11.48 -8.32
CA GLY A 96 0.12 -12.10 -8.54
C GLY A 96 0.24 -12.62 -9.98
N MET A 97 -0.73 -13.41 -10.43
CA MET A 97 -0.76 -13.93 -11.81
C MET A 97 -0.85 -12.82 -12.85
N ALA A 98 -1.64 -11.77 -12.60
CA ALA A 98 -1.71 -10.61 -13.49
C ALA A 98 -0.37 -9.87 -13.60
N ILE A 99 0.37 -9.71 -12.49
CA ILE A 99 1.71 -9.11 -12.48
C ILE A 99 2.71 -10.00 -13.24
N LEU A 100 2.69 -11.30 -13.01
CA LEU A 100 3.55 -12.26 -13.72
C LEU A 100 3.32 -12.20 -15.24
N LYS A 101 2.05 -12.25 -15.67
CA LYS A 101 1.65 -12.29 -17.07
C LYS A 101 1.87 -10.96 -17.79
N HIS A 102 1.36 -9.87 -17.22
CA HIS A 102 1.29 -8.57 -17.88
C HIS A 102 2.38 -7.60 -17.42
N GLY A 103 2.81 -7.69 -16.17
CA GLY A 103 3.85 -6.84 -15.60
C GLY A 103 5.25 -7.27 -16.02
N PHE A 104 5.60 -8.53 -15.83
CA PHE A 104 6.93 -9.05 -16.16
C PHE A 104 7.10 -9.42 -17.65
N GLN A 105 6.02 -9.71 -18.36
CA GLN A 105 6.05 -9.99 -19.80
C GLN A 105 7.08 -11.06 -20.20
N GLY A 106 7.17 -12.14 -19.42
CA GLY A 106 8.10 -13.25 -19.63
C GLY A 106 9.48 -13.09 -19.00
N ARG A 107 9.73 -11.99 -18.26
CA ARG A 107 10.96 -11.82 -17.48
C ARG A 107 10.97 -12.80 -16.30
N THR A 108 12.06 -13.57 -16.15
CA THR A 108 12.19 -14.63 -15.13
C THR A 108 12.92 -14.19 -13.86
N ASP A 109 13.55 -13.03 -13.90
CA ASP A 109 14.29 -12.40 -12.78
C ASP A 109 13.47 -11.30 -12.08
N GLY A 110 12.15 -11.31 -12.25
CA GLY A 110 11.25 -10.33 -11.66
C GLY A 110 11.19 -10.44 -10.14
N TYR A 111 11.08 -9.30 -9.48
CA TYR A 111 10.87 -9.21 -8.04
C TYR A 111 9.41 -8.92 -7.75
N LEU A 112 8.76 -9.82 -7.02
CA LEU A 112 7.42 -9.64 -6.47
C LEU A 112 7.43 -10.03 -5.00
N GLN A 113 7.04 -9.12 -4.13
CA GLN A 113 6.95 -9.34 -2.69
C GLN A 113 5.51 -9.15 -2.22
N LEU A 114 5.03 -10.10 -1.45
CA LEU A 114 3.82 -10.00 -0.67
C LEU A 114 4.16 -9.66 0.78
N THR A 115 3.45 -8.67 1.35
CA THR A 115 3.40 -8.44 2.79
C THR A 115 1.93 -8.41 3.20
N ALA A 116 1.53 -9.25 4.15
CA ALA A 116 0.20 -9.24 4.73
C ALA A 116 0.32 -8.82 6.21
N ILE A 117 -0.57 -7.92 6.63
CA ILE A 117 -0.57 -7.34 7.97
C ILE A 117 -1.97 -7.53 8.56
N MET A 118 -2.06 -8.21 9.70
CA MET A 118 -3.30 -8.31 10.47
C MET A 118 -3.25 -7.30 11.62
N ASP A 119 -4.06 -6.25 11.55
CA ASP A 119 -4.12 -5.24 12.60
C ASP A 119 -4.89 -5.72 13.84
N GLU A 120 -4.85 -4.94 14.91
CA GLU A 120 -5.54 -5.27 16.15
C GLU A 120 -7.08 -5.21 16.03
N SER A 121 -7.59 -4.55 15.00
CA SER A 121 -9.02 -4.44 14.73
C SER A 121 -9.55 -5.60 13.86
N GLY A 122 -8.67 -6.52 13.43
CA GLY A 122 -9.01 -7.63 12.55
C GLY A 122 -9.12 -7.22 11.07
N VAL A 123 -8.52 -6.09 10.69
CA VAL A 123 -8.40 -5.70 9.28
C VAL A 123 -7.13 -6.33 8.71
N LEU A 124 -7.27 -7.04 7.60
CA LEU A 124 -6.17 -7.60 6.85
C LEU A 124 -5.76 -6.62 5.74
N GLU A 125 -4.51 -6.19 5.75
CA GLU A 125 -3.93 -5.33 4.73
C GLU A 125 -2.87 -6.10 3.93
N LEU A 126 -3.05 -6.19 2.62
CA LEU A 126 -2.15 -6.87 1.69
C LEU A 126 -1.37 -5.84 0.89
N HIS A 127 -0.05 -5.97 0.86
CA HIS A 127 0.85 -5.18 0.03
C HIS A 127 1.53 -6.10 -0.98
N LEU A 128 1.32 -5.85 -2.27
CA LEU A 128 2.09 -6.46 -3.35
C LEU A 128 3.03 -5.40 -3.93
N ARG A 129 4.33 -5.69 -3.89
CA ARG A 129 5.37 -4.80 -4.40
C ARG A 129 6.20 -5.53 -5.46
N ASP A 130 6.27 -4.95 -6.66
CA ASP A 130 6.98 -5.54 -7.77
C ASP A 130 7.86 -4.52 -8.51
N ASP A 131 8.86 -5.01 -9.26
CA ASP A 131 9.75 -4.24 -10.13
C ASP A 131 9.40 -4.36 -11.61
N ALA A 132 8.17 -4.78 -11.92
CA ALA A 132 7.67 -4.91 -13.27
C ALA A 132 7.59 -3.57 -14.01
N THR A 133 7.25 -3.62 -15.29
CA THR A 133 6.87 -2.42 -16.05
C THR A 133 5.69 -1.72 -15.38
N THR A 134 5.38 -0.48 -15.79
CA THR A 134 4.21 0.23 -15.23
C THR A 134 2.94 -0.55 -15.55
N PHE A 135 2.45 -1.28 -14.58
CA PHE A 135 1.25 -2.10 -14.70
C PHE A 135 0.37 -1.91 -13.46
N ASN A 136 -0.87 -1.47 -13.69
CA ASN A 136 -1.87 -1.34 -12.64
C ASN A 136 -2.99 -2.34 -12.94
N PRO A 137 -3.08 -3.48 -12.23
CA PRO A 137 -4.13 -4.46 -12.44
C PRO A 137 -5.55 -3.87 -12.30
N PHE A 138 -5.73 -2.88 -11.45
CA PHE A 138 -7.03 -2.23 -11.26
C PHE A 138 -7.44 -1.31 -12.41
N ALA A 139 -6.51 -0.96 -13.32
CA ALA A 139 -6.81 -0.18 -14.53
C ALA A 139 -7.14 -1.06 -15.74
N LEU A 140 -7.11 -2.39 -15.60
CA LEU A 140 -7.52 -3.30 -16.67
C LEU A 140 -8.97 -3.00 -17.07
N ASP A 141 -9.16 -2.77 -18.38
CA ASP A 141 -10.50 -2.51 -18.92
C ASP A 141 -11.28 -3.82 -19.04
N THR A 142 -12.02 -4.13 -18.01
CA THR A 142 -12.86 -5.31 -17.92
C THR A 142 -14.20 -5.16 -18.67
N SER A 143 -14.46 -3.99 -19.27
CA SER A 143 -15.70 -3.74 -20.03
C SER A 143 -15.75 -4.52 -21.35
N ARG A 144 -14.61 -4.95 -21.86
CA ARG A 144 -14.50 -5.80 -23.06
C ARG A 144 -14.72 -7.27 -22.79
N ALA A 145 -14.54 -7.72 -21.55
CA ALA A 145 -14.70 -9.13 -21.14
C ALA A 145 -16.14 -9.67 -21.36
N SER A 146 -17.11 -8.81 -21.67
CA SER A 146 -18.50 -9.21 -21.89
C SER A 146 -18.92 -9.32 -23.36
N ARG A 147 -18.02 -9.11 -24.33
CA ARG A 147 -18.40 -9.00 -25.77
C ARG A 147 -17.68 -9.92 -26.75
N ASP A 148 -16.52 -10.47 -26.39
CA ASP A 148 -15.76 -11.33 -27.30
C ASP A 148 -15.73 -12.77 -26.80
N GLU A 149 -15.78 -13.72 -27.75
CA GLU A 149 -15.80 -15.18 -27.52
C GLU A 149 -14.51 -15.72 -26.88
N ASP A 150 -13.43 -14.93 -26.83
CA ASP A 150 -12.23 -15.16 -26.01
C ASP A 150 -12.40 -14.46 -24.66
N PHE A 151 -13.23 -15.05 -23.81
CA PHE A 151 -13.45 -14.58 -22.43
C PHE A 151 -12.14 -14.69 -21.63
N ASP A 152 -11.43 -13.58 -21.51
CA ASP A 152 -10.23 -13.48 -20.66
C ASP A 152 -10.67 -13.53 -19.21
N MET A 153 -10.63 -14.72 -18.60
CA MET A 153 -11.02 -14.95 -17.20
C MET A 153 -10.14 -14.15 -16.22
N ASP A 154 -8.95 -13.74 -16.64
CA ASP A 154 -7.97 -13.02 -15.82
C ASP A 154 -8.50 -11.68 -15.27
N GLY A 155 -9.45 -11.04 -15.95
CA GLY A 155 -10.03 -9.77 -15.46
C GLY A 155 -11.17 -9.91 -14.45
N MET A 156 -11.78 -11.09 -14.34
CA MET A 156 -12.95 -11.30 -13.51
C MET A 156 -12.62 -11.31 -12.02
N GLY A 157 -11.52 -11.96 -11.65
CA GLY A 157 -11.03 -11.99 -10.27
C GLY A 157 -10.69 -10.58 -9.76
N VAL A 158 -10.01 -9.78 -10.58
CA VAL A 158 -9.70 -8.37 -10.25
C VAL A 158 -10.97 -7.54 -10.02
N LEU A 159 -12.04 -7.77 -10.78
CA LEU A 159 -13.34 -7.11 -10.57
C LEU A 159 -13.98 -7.49 -9.23
N VAL A 160 -13.91 -8.76 -8.87
CA VAL A 160 -14.42 -9.23 -7.56
C VAL A 160 -13.65 -8.59 -6.44
N ILE A 161 -12.32 -8.53 -6.53
CA ILE A 161 -11.44 -7.87 -5.56
C ILE A 161 -11.84 -6.40 -5.41
N LYS A 162 -11.95 -5.64 -6.52
CA LYS A 162 -12.37 -4.22 -6.51
C LYS A 162 -13.72 -3.99 -5.81
N LYS A 163 -14.67 -4.93 -5.95
CA LYS A 163 -16.00 -4.83 -5.34
C LYS A 163 -16.04 -5.24 -3.87
N ARG A 164 -15.12 -6.10 -3.43
CA ARG A 164 -15.14 -6.72 -2.11
C ARG A 164 -14.13 -6.14 -1.13
N ALA A 165 -13.01 -5.60 -1.64
CA ALA A 165 -12.03 -4.90 -0.82
C ALA A 165 -12.65 -3.63 -0.20
N LYS A 166 -12.32 -3.34 1.04
CA LYS A 166 -12.70 -2.09 1.73
C LYS A 166 -12.04 -0.89 1.08
N GLU A 167 -10.76 -1.03 0.77
CA GLU A 167 -9.95 -0.03 0.10
C GLU A 167 -8.92 -0.71 -0.79
N PHE A 168 -8.54 -0.05 -1.87
CA PHE A 168 -7.40 -0.46 -2.69
C PHE A 168 -6.67 0.78 -3.20
N PHE A 169 -5.34 0.66 -3.33
CA PHE A 169 -4.47 1.74 -3.74
C PHE A 169 -3.35 1.21 -4.63
N TYR A 170 -3.01 1.94 -5.69
CA TYR A 170 -1.85 1.67 -6.55
C TYR A 170 -0.92 2.88 -6.58
N ARG A 171 0.38 2.63 -6.47
CA ARG A 171 1.41 3.64 -6.57
C ARG A 171 2.63 3.07 -7.28
N ARG A 172 3.23 3.88 -8.16
CA ARG A 172 4.57 3.62 -8.70
C ARG A 172 5.55 4.64 -8.13
N TYR A 173 6.68 4.15 -7.60
CA TYR A 173 7.73 5.00 -7.06
C TYR A 173 9.10 4.32 -7.18
N GLN A 174 10.11 5.04 -7.70
CA GLN A 174 11.49 4.57 -7.86
C GLN A 174 11.61 3.20 -8.57
N GLY A 175 10.84 3.00 -9.62
CA GLY A 175 10.89 1.75 -10.40
C GLY A 175 10.01 0.62 -9.86
N PHE A 176 9.47 0.74 -8.65
CA PHE A 176 8.58 -0.26 -8.06
C PHE A 176 7.11 0.12 -8.18
N ASN A 177 6.28 -0.84 -8.51
CA ASN A 177 4.84 -0.76 -8.31
C ASN A 177 4.50 -1.23 -6.89
N THR A 178 3.48 -0.65 -6.28
CA THR A 178 2.96 -1.08 -4.99
C THR A 178 1.44 -1.04 -5.05
N LEU A 179 0.83 -2.18 -4.77
CA LEU A 179 -0.61 -2.36 -4.60
C LEU A 179 -0.88 -2.56 -3.11
N ILE A 180 -1.85 -1.85 -2.57
CA ILE A 180 -2.30 -2.01 -1.18
C ILE A 180 -3.79 -2.29 -1.22
N ILE A 181 -4.21 -3.36 -0.59
CA ILE A 181 -5.60 -3.81 -0.53
C ILE A 181 -5.97 -4.08 0.94
N LYS A 182 -7.08 -3.49 1.39
CA LYS A 182 -7.65 -3.77 2.71
C LYS A 182 -8.91 -4.62 2.59
N ILE A 183 -8.95 -5.67 3.40
CA ILE A 183 -10.01 -6.68 3.43
C ILE A 183 -10.75 -6.66 4.76
#